data_cf0f52a33e3f2657e4d62dc14daacf9d
#
_entry.id   cf0f52a33e3f2657e4d62dc14daacf9d
#
_cell.length_a   1.000
_cell.length_b   1.000
_cell.length_c   1.000
_cell.angle_alpha   90.00
_cell.angle_beta   90.00
_cell.angle_gamma   90.00
#
_symmetry.space_group_name_H-M   'P 1'
#
loop_
_entity.id
_entity.type
_entity.pdbx_description
1 polymer ?
#
loop_
_entity_poly.entity_id
_entity_poly.type
_entity_poly.pdbx_seq_one_letter_code
_entity_poly.pdbx_strand_id
1 'polypeptide(L)'
;LSISKGTINAVEPCFRGAAFTSPQPGESEFETKVNRIVSVTSKDTELDMYSSKNPNTTTPATQAVILDVTMPKDGVITAEFNGKKFEHSLGELLEGSRSHFMIGWLSEAILFNRAMPESCFTVEHYMEDTQPERDTDYYYVRVRQRDQQWAWSSPIWVERT
;
A
#
# COMPACT_ATOMS: atom_id res chain seq x y z
N LEU A 1 -8.69 -11.88 0.64
CA LEU A 1 -8.59 -11.18 1.93
C LEU A 1 -9.99 -11.07 2.55
N SER A 2 -10.10 -11.24 3.85
CA SER A 2 -11.38 -11.08 4.56
C SER A 2 -11.20 -10.50 5.96
N ILE A 3 -12.28 -9.99 6.54
CA ILE A 3 -12.29 -9.48 7.91
C ILE A 3 -13.39 -10.12 8.74
N SER A 4 -13.09 -10.45 10.00
CA SER A 4 -14.06 -11.11 10.88
C SER A 4 -15.13 -10.16 11.47
N LYS A 5 -14.74 -8.91 11.73
CA LYS A 5 -15.58 -7.86 12.33
C LYS A 5 -15.39 -6.55 11.60
N GLY A 6 -16.40 -5.68 11.58
CA GLY A 6 -16.30 -4.38 10.94
C GLY A 6 -16.64 -4.41 9.45
N THR A 7 -16.12 -3.46 8.69
CA THR A 7 -16.45 -3.25 7.28
C THR A 7 -15.18 -2.88 6.51
N ILE A 8 -15.01 -3.45 5.32
CA ILE A 8 -14.08 -2.95 4.31
C ILE A 8 -14.79 -1.78 3.62
N ASN A 9 -14.23 -0.60 3.75
CA ASN A 9 -14.78 0.63 3.16
C ASN A 9 -14.28 0.80 1.72
N ALA A 10 -12.97 0.53 1.51
CA ALA A 10 -12.33 0.61 0.20
C ALA A 10 -11.14 -0.34 0.09
N VAL A 11 -10.80 -0.69 -1.14
CA VAL A 11 -9.58 -1.43 -1.50
C VAL A 11 -8.89 -0.65 -2.62
N GLU A 12 -7.71 -0.12 -2.32
CA GLU A 12 -6.95 0.68 -3.27
C GLU A 12 -5.77 -0.13 -3.83
N PRO A 13 -5.64 -0.22 -5.15
CA PRO A 13 -4.53 -0.94 -5.76
C PRO A 13 -3.23 -0.14 -5.67
N CYS A 14 -2.17 -0.81 -5.23
CA CYS A 14 -0.79 -0.33 -5.31
C CYS A 14 0.01 -1.29 -6.19
N PHE A 15 -0.55 -1.65 -7.35
CA PHE A 15 0.06 -2.57 -8.27
C PHE A 15 1.17 -1.87 -9.07
N ARG A 16 2.29 -2.54 -9.16
CA ARG A 16 3.33 -2.19 -10.13
C ARG A 16 3.01 -2.89 -11.44
N GLY A 17 3.56 -2.41 -12.55
CA GLY A 17 3.30 -2.98 -13.87
C GLY A 17 3.43 -4.50 -13.95
N ALA A 18 3.04 -5.08 -15.07
CA ALA A 18 3.03 -6.52 -15.29
C ALA A 18 4.33 -7.17 -14.79
N ALA A 19 4.20 -8.18 -13.96
CA ALA A 19 5.35 -8.95 -13.52
C ALA A 19 5.96 -9.65 -14.74
N PHE A 20 7.21 -9.36 -15.07
CA PHE A 20 7.97 -10.18 -16.00
C PHE A 20 8.25 -11.50 -15.30
N THR A 21 7.47 -12.50 -15.61
CA THR A 21 7.70 -13.88 -15.15
C THR A 21 8.26 -14.67 -16.31
N SER A 22 9.29 -15.46 -16.05
CA SER A 22 9.61 -16.53 -16.99
C SER A 22 8.42 -17.47 -17.04
N PRO A 23 7.92 -17.85 -18.24
CA PRO A 23 6.80 -18.75 -18.34
C PRO A 23 7.14 -20.06 -17.63
N GLN A 24 6.18 -20.60 -16.90
CA GLN A 24 6.29 -21.92 -16.32
C GLN A 24 6.01 -22.98 -17.42
N PRO A 25 6.43 -24.24 -17.24
CA PRO A 25 6.12 -25.29 -18.19
C PRO A 25 4.61 -25.34 -18.47
N GLY A 26 4.21 -25.17 -19.73
CA GLY A 26 2.81 -25.15 -20.17
C GLY A 26 2.15 -23.76 -20.22
N GLU A 27 2.84 -22.69 -19.77
CA GLU A 27 2.39 -21.32 -19.94
C GLU A 27 2.88 -20.73 -21.27
N SER A 28 2.08 -19.85 -21.86
CA SER A 28 2.45 -19.11 -23.06
C SER A 28 3.45 -17.99 -22.72
N GLU A 29 4.51 -17.83 -23.49
CA GLU A 29 5.45 -16.71 -23.38
C GLU A 29 4.79 -15.33 -23.62
N PHE A 30 3.62 -15.31 -24.22
CA PHE A 30 2.87 -14.11 -24.57
C PHE A 30 1.74 -13.82 -23.58
N GLU A 31 1.54 -14.65 -22.55
CA GLU A 31 0.50 -14.42 -21.57
C GLU A 31 0.95 -13.32 -20.60
N THR A 32 0.27 -12.18 -20.66
CA THR A 32 0.48 -11.09 -19.71
C THR A 32 -0.36 -11.30 -18.47
N LYS A 33 0.28 -11.57 -17.35
CA LYS A 33 -0.39 -11.65 -16.06
C LYS A 33 -0.66 -10.24 -15.54
N VAL A 34 -1.93 -9.93 -15.30
CA VAL A 34 -2.38 -8.61 -14.86
C VAL A 34 -2.82 -8.67 -13.41
N ASN A 35 -2.26 -7.77 -12.58
CA ASN A 35 -2.72 -7.61 -11.21
C ASN A 35 -4.04 -6.83 -11.21
N ARG A 36 -5.03 -7.31 -10.48
CA ARG A 36 -6.34 -6.67 -10.40
C ARG A 36 -7.08 -6.99 -9.10
N ILE A 37 -7.99 -6.12 -8.75
CA ILE A 37 -9.02 -6.38 -7.76
C ILE A 37 -10.18 -7.05 -8.51
N VAL A 38 -10.49 -8.29 -8.17
CA VAL A 38 -11.54 -9.09 -8.83
C VAL A 38 -12.91 -8.73 -8.27
N SER A 39 -13.01 -8.69 -6.95
CA SER A 39 -14.24 -8.31 -6.25
C SER A 39 -13.97 -7.66 -4.90
N VAL A 40 -14.89 -6.81 -4.48
CA VAL A 40 -14.89 -6.18 -3.16
C VAL A 40 -16.29 -6.27 -2.56
N THR A 41 -16.36 -6.78 -1.35
CA THR A 41 -17.58 -6.73 -0.52
C THR A 41 -17.26 -5.98 0.79
N SER A 42 -18.26 -5.79 1.63
CA SER A 42 -18.02 -5.20 2.95
C SER A 42 -17.20 -6.10 3.91
N LYS A 43 -16.96 -7.35 3.54
CA LYS A 43 -16.29 -8.33 4.41
C LYS A 43 -15.09 -9.01 3.79
N ASP A 44 -15.02 -9.03 2.50
CA ASP A 44 -13.97 -9.73 1.76
C ASP A 44 -13.62 -9.04 0.45
N THR A 45 -12.42 -9.31 -0.04
CA THR A 45 -11.95 -8.92 -1.36
C THR A 45 -11.15 -10.03 -1.99
N GLU A 46 -11.38 -10.26 -3.27
CA GLU A 46 -10.64 -11.19 -4.09
C GLU A 46 -9.67 -10.42 -5.00
N LEU A 47 -8.46 -10.91 -5.09
CA LEU A 47 -7.35 -10.26 -5.79
C LEU A 47 -6.63 -11.27 -6.68
N ASP A 48 -6.36 -10.90 -7.93
CA ASP A 48 -5.34 -11.53 -8.74
C ASP A 48 -4.04 -10.75 -8.56
N MET A 49 -3.04 -11.34 -7.92
CA MET A 49 -1.75 -10.70 -7.66
C MET A 49 -0.62 -11.62 -8.08
N TYR A 50 0.24 -11.12 -8.93
CA TYR A 50 1.38 -11.84 -9.45
C TYR A 50 2.66 -11.13 -9.06
N SER A 51 3.56 -11.82 -8.40
CA SER A 51 4.92 -11.37 -8.18
C SER A 51 5.88 -12.25 -8.96
N SER A 52 6.89 -11.67 -9.58
CA SER A 52 7.90 -12.47 -10.27
C SER A 52 8.96 -12.93 -9.30
N LYS A 53 9.39 -14.19 -9.45
CA LYS A 53 10.66 -14.66 -8.90
C LYS A 53 11.78 -14.06 -9.75
N ASN A 54 12.14 -12.81 -9.49
CA ASN A 54 13.18 -12.15 -10.24
C ASN A 54 14.52 -12.30 -9.50
N PRO A 55 15.50 -13.00 -10.06
CA PRO A 55 16.84 -13.05 -9.50
C PRO A 55 17.58 -11.70 -9.59
N ASN A 56 17.06 -10.77 -10.39
CA ASN A 56 17.59 -9.44 -10.52
C ASN A 56 16.85 -8.47 -9.58
N THR A 57 17.54 -7.96 -8.57
CA THR A 57 16.99 -7.06 -7.55
C THR A 57 16.69 -5.64 -8.07
N THR A 58 17.00 -5.34 -9.31
CA THR A 58 16.79 -4.00 -9.88
C THR A 58 15.34 -3.68 -10.19
N THR A 59 14.49 -4.70 -10.35
CA THR A 59 13.06 -4.51 -10.61
C THR A 59 12.23 -5.05 -9.44
N PRO A 60 11.62 -4.19 -8.63
CA PRO A 60 10.78 -4.65 -7.53
C PRO A 60 9.57 -5.44 -8.05
N ALA A 61 9.43 -6.67 -7.59
CA ALA A 61 8.30 -7.55 -7.92
C ALA A 61 7.15 -7.46 -6.89
N THR A 62 7.26 -6.56 -5.92
CA THR A 62 6.27 -6.43 -4.85
C THR A 62 4.98 -5.83 -5.37
N GLN A 63 3.86 -6.50 -5.10
CA GLN A 63 2.52 -6.00 -5.33
C GLN A 63 1.87 -5.69 -3.99
N ALA A 64 1.03 -4.68 -3.92
CA ALA A 64 0.35 -4.32 -2.69
C ALA A 64 -1.07 -3.83 -2.95
N VAL A 65 -1.89 -3.89 -1.91
CA VAL A 65 -3.19 -3.23 -1.82
C VAL A 65 -3.29 -2.51 -0.49
N ILE A 66 -4.03 -1.42 -0.45
CA ILE A 66 -4.41 -0.73 0.77
C ILE A 66 -5.85 -1.08 1.08
N LEU A 67 -6.10 -1.56 2.29
CA LEU A 67 -7.45 -1.78 2.80
C LEU A 67 -7.82 -0.60 3.70
N ASP A 68 -8.88 0.11 3.35
CA ASP A 68 -9.57 1.01 4.27
C ASP A 68 -10.63 0.21 5.02
N VAL A 69 -10.53 0.15 6.34
CA VAL A 69 -11.41 -0.68 7.17
C VAL A 69 -11.91 0.08 8.39
N THR A 70 -13.18 -0.11 8.71
CA THR A 70 -13.76 0.28 10.00
C THR A 70 -13.96 -0.99 10.83
N MET A 71 -13.11 -1.21 11.83
CA MET A 71 -13.16 -2.44 12.62
C MET A 71 -12.62 -2.24 14.04
N PRO A 72 -13.07 -3.06 15.02
CA PRO A 72 -12.52 -3.05 16.37
C PRO A 72 -11.13 -3.69 16.41
N LYS A 73 -10.34 -3.36 17.43
CA LYS A 73 -8.96 -3.87 17.61
C LYS A 73 -8.86 -5.41 17.66
N ASP A 74 -9.91 -6.08 18.13
CA ASP A 74 -10.02 -7.55 18.20
C ASP A 74 -10.58 -8.16 16.91
N GLY A 75 -10.88 -7.34 15.91
CA GLY A 75 -11.23 -7.80 14.57
C GLY A 75 -10.00 -8.39 13.87
N VAL A 76 -10.18 -9.49 13.16
CA VAL A 76 -9.11 -10.24 12.50
C VAL A 76 -9.17 -10.00 11.00
N ILE A 77 -8.02 -9.69 10.44
CA ILE A 77 -7.78 -9.64 9.00
C ILE A 77 -7.16 -10.98 8.60
N THR A 78 -7.80 -11.67 7.68
CA THR A 78 -7.36 -12.94 7.14
C THR A 78 -6.92 -12.76 5.70
N ALA A 79 -5.73 -13.25 5.37
CA ALA A 79 -5.25 -13.32 4.01
C ALA A 79 -4.98 -14.79 3.63
N GLU A 80 -5.52 -15.21 2.50
CA GLU A 80 -5.24 -16.51 1.92
C GLU A 80 -4.56 -16.32 0.58
N PHE A 81 -3.33 -16.86 0.45
CA PHE A 81 -2.52 -16.78 -0.75
C PHE A 81 -1.87 -18.14 -1.01
N ASN A 82 -2.01 -18.63 -2.23
CA ASN A 82 -1.42 -19.91 -2.67
C ASN A 82 -1.71 -21.07 -1.69
N GLY A 83 -2.96 -21.14 -1.20
CA GLY A 83 -3.42 -22.16 -0.26
C GLY A 83 -2.91 -22.02 1.18
N LYS A 84 -2.27 -20.91 1.53
CA LYS A 84 -1.84 -20.61 2.90
C LYS A 84 -2.66 -19.46 3.48
N LYS A 85 -3.04 -19.62 4.73
CA LYS A 85 -3.84 -18.68 5.49
C LYS A 85 -2.99 -17.97 6.55
N PHE A 86 -3.11 -16.68 6.62
CA PHE A 86 -2.46 -15.80 7.60
C PHE A 86 -3.50 -14.92 8.28
N GLU A 87 -3.40 -14.76 9.57
CA GLU A 87 -4.38 -14.05 10.38
C GLU A 87 -3.69 -13.10 11.35
N HIS A 88 -4.16 -11.86 11.40
CA HIS A 88 -3.72 -10.88 12.39
C HIS A 88 -4.88 -10.04 12.85
N SER A 89 -4.93 -9.75 14.15
CA SER A 89 -5.87 -8.77 14.67
C SER A 89 -5.45 -7.35 14.28
N LEU A 90 -6.41 -6.44 14.17
CA LEU A 90 -6.11 -5.02 13.98
C LEU A 90 -5.20 -4.49 15.11
N GLY A 91 -5.42 -4.97 16.35
CA GLY A 91 -4.59 -4.60 17.50
C GLY A 91 -3.11 -4.92 17.29
N GLU A 92 -2.80 -6.13 16.81
CA GLU A 92 -1.42 -6.53 16.47
C GLU A 92 -0.83 -5.68 15.35
N LEU A 93 -1.61 -5.34 14.35
CA LEU A 93 -1.13 -4.51 13.23
C LEU A 93 -0.95 -3.04 13.62
N LEU A 94 -1.69 -2.52 14.58
CA LEU A 94 -1.45 -1.19 15.13
C LEU A 94 -0.11 -1.10 15.88
N GLU A 95 0.35 -2.20 16.47
CA GLU A 95 1.66 -2.26 17.14
C GLU A 95 2.83 -2.33 16.17
N GLY A 96 2.66 -3.03 15.03
CA GLY A 96 3.73 -3.16 14.03
C GLY A 96 3.37 -4.07 12.87
N SER A 97 4.21 -4.07 11.85
CA SER A 97 4.09 -4.94 10.67
C SER A 97 4.33 -6.41 11.02
N ARG A 98 3.76 -7.31 10.23
CA ARG A 98 3.94 -8.77 10.34
C ARG A 98 4.30 -9.33 8.97
N SER A 99 5.33 -10.14 8.91
CA SER A 99 5.77 -10.78 7.66
C SER A 99 5.79 -12.30 7.80
N HIS A 100 5.45 -12.96 6.71
CA HIS A 100 5.44 -14.42 6.63
C HIS A 100 6.06 -14.88 5.31
N PHE A 101 6.96 -15.85 5.40
CA PHE A 101 7.46 -16.55 4.21
C PHE A 101 6.50 -17.67 3.81
N MET A 102 6.28 -17.83 2.51
CA MET A 102 5.35 -18.84 1.99
C MET A 102 5.87 -20.27 2.20
N ILE A 103 7.16 -20.51 1.99
CA ILE A 103 7.76 -21.84 2.12
C ILE A 103 8.86 -21.84 3.19
N GLY A 104 9.74 -20.84 3.13
CA GLY A 104 10.89 -20.72 4.03
C GLY A 104 11.73 -19.50 3.66
N TRP A 105 12.91 -19.41 4.22
CA TRP A 105 13.83 -18.31 3.96
C TRP A 105 14.11 -18.17 2.45
N LEU A 106 14.05 -16.96 1.92
CA LEU A 106 14.18 -16.61 0.50
C LEU A 106 13.04 -17.09 -0.42
N SER A 107 11.91 -17.55 0.13
CA SER A 107 10.69 -17.73 -0.65
C SER A 107 9.92 -16.42 -0.78
N GLU A 108 8.83 -16.46 -1.55
CA GLU A 108 7.82 -15.40 -1.56
C GLU A 108 7.37 -15.11 -0.13
N ALA A 109 7.13 -13.85 0.15
CA ALA A 109 6.68 -13.41 1.46
C ALA A 109 5.44 -12.52 1.34
N ILE A 110 4.62 -12.58 2.36
CA ILE A 110 3.52 -11.65 2.55
C ILE A 110 3.86 -10.71 3.71
N LEU A 111 3.63 -9.42 3.51
CA LEU A 111 3.82 -8.40 4.53
C LEU A 111 2.48 -7.71 4.81
N PHE A 112 2.02 -7.87 6.04
CA PHE A 112 0.98 -7.00 6.59
C PHE A 112 1.68 -5.77 7.17
N ASN A 113 1.52 -4.65 6.51
CA ASN A 113 2.06 -3.40 7.01
C ASN A 113 1.37 -2.99 8.32
N ARG A 114 2.06 -2.17 9.10
CA ARG A 114 1.46 -1.56 10.27
C ARG A 114 0.19 -0.81 9.89
N ALA A 115 -0.90 -1.09 10.60
CA ALA A 115 -2.14 -0.35 10.44
C ALA A 115 -1.98 1.08 10.95
N MET A 116 -2.55 2.03 10.19
CA MET A 116 -2.50 3.45 10.53
C MET A 116 -3.92 3.94 10.76
N PRO A 117 -4.22 4.53 11.93
CA PRO A 117 -5.52 5.19 12.15
C PRO A 117 -5.73 6.34 11.18
N GLU A 118 -6.97 6.57 10.75
CA GLU A 118 -7.35 7.67 9.85
C GLU A 118 -6.86 9.04 10.35
N SER A 119 -6.91 9.26 11.65
CA SER A 119 -6.39 10.48 12.29
C SER A 119 -4.88 10.73 12.06
N CYS A 120 -4.14 9.73 11.57
CA CYS A 120 -2.73 9.84 11.23
C CYS A 120 -2.48 10.25 9.77
N PHE A 121 -3.50 10.26 8.92
CA PHE A 121 -3.36 10.59 7.49
C PHE A 121 -3.63 12.05 7.18
N THR A 122 -4.41 12.73 8.01
CA THR A 122 -4.81 14.12 7.77
C THR A 122 -4.08 15.03 8.73
N VAL A 123 -3.35 15.98 8.19
CA VAL A 123 -2.72 17.07 8.97
C VAL A 123 -3.15 18.37 8.32
N GLU A 124 -3.77 19.23 9.11
CA GLU A 124 -4.05 20.61 8.72
C GLU A 124 -2.95 21.51 9.31
N HIS A 125 -2.35 22.30 8.45
CA HIS A 125 -1.35 23.26 8.85
C HIS A 125 -1.66 24.62 8.24
N TYR A 126 -1.70 25.63 9.08
CA TYR A 126 -1.86 27.01 8.66
C TYR A 126 -0.53 27.75 8.86
N MET A 127 -0.11 28.48 7.85
CA MET A 127 1.08 29.33 7.89
C MET A 127 0.75 30.67 7.24
N GLU A 128 1.14 31.75 7.90
CA GLU A 128 1.01 33.10 7.37
C GLU A 128 2.41 33.68 7.19
N ASP A 129 2.70 34.21 6.00
CA ASP A 129 3.91 34.96 5.73
C ASP A 129 3.56 36.47 5.75
N THR A 130 4.01 37.18 6.77
CA THR A 130 3.77 38.62 6.96
C THR A 130 4.92 39.48 6.43
N GLN A 131 6.00 38.91 5.96
CA GLN A 131 7.20 39.59 5.49
C GLN A 131 7.70 39.06 4.15
N PRO A 132 6.91 39.17 3.08
CA PRO A 132 7.34 38.75 1.77
C PRO A 132 8.60 39.48 1.33
N GLU A 133 9.60 38.76 0.84
CA GLU A 133 10.93 39.30 0.52
C GLU A 133 11.03 39.88 -0.89
N ARG A 134 10.14 39.48 -1.79
CA ARG A 134 10.20 39.79 -3.24
C ARG A 134 8.84 40.24 -3.76
N ASP A 135 8.85 40.78 -4.97
CA ASP A 135 7.61 41.14 -5.68
C ASP A 135 6.81 39.91 -6.09
N THR A 136 7.50 38.78 -6.31
CA THR A 136 6.91 37.48 -6.57
C THR A 136 7.57 36.45 -5.66
N ASP A 137 6.80 35.88 -4.75
CA ASP A 137 7.22 34.79 -3.90
C ASP A 137 6.56 33.48 -4.35
N TYR A 138 7.15 32.35 -3.99
CA TYR A 138 6.56 31.05 -4.24
C TYR A 138 6.57 30.17 -2.99
N TYR A 139 5.48 29.46 -2.81
CA TYR A 139 5.27 28.61 -1.66
C TYR A 139 4.98 27.19 -2.13
N TYR A 140 5.51 26.20 -1.46
CA TYR A 140 5.19 24.80 -1.69
C TYR A 140 5.25 24.02 -0.39
N VAL A 141 4.48 22.92 -0.33
CA VAL A 141 4.49 22.03 0.82
C VAL A 141 5.49 20.92 0.57
N ARG A 142 6.30 20.66 1.56
CA ARG A 142 7.21 19.52 1.59
C ARG A 142 6.89 18.67 2.79
N VAL A 143 6.53 17.41 2.54
CA VAL A 143 6.22 16.44 3.59
C VAL A 143 7.32 15.41 3.66
N ARG A 144 7.77 15.11 4.87
CA ARG A 144 8.72 14.03 5.13
C ARG A 144 8.12 13.06 6.12
N GLN A 145 8.05 11.79 5.73
CA GLN A 145 7.65 10.70 6.61
C GLN A 145 8.79 10.25 7.53
N ARG A 146 8.47 9.53 8.58
CA ARG A 146 9.48 8.98 9.51
C ARG A 146 10.48 8.04 8.85
N ASP A 147 10.04 7.29 7.85
CA ASP A 147 10.83 6.35 7.05
C ASP A 147 11.66 7.03 5.94
N GLN A 148 11.75 8.37 5.98
CA GLN A 148 12.49 9.21 5.06
C GLN A 148 11.85 9.34 3.65
N GLN A 149 10.64 8.89 3.44
CA GLN A 149 9.91 9.18 2.20
C GLN A 149 9.51 10.66 2.15
N TRP A 150 9.51 11.22 0.95
CA TRP A 150 9.26 12.63 0.72
C TRP A 150 8.16 12.82 -0.33
N ALA A 151 7.37 13.87 -0.13
CA ALA A 151 6.42 14.38 -1.11
C ALA A 151 6.52 15.90 -1.19
N TRP A 152 6.27 16.44 -2.38
CA TRP A 152 6.25 17.88 -2.65
C TRP A 152 4.98 18.23 -3.39
N SER A 153 4.35 19.36 -3.03
CA SER A 153 3.30 19.95 -3.85
C SER A 153 3.92 20.72 -5.02
N SER A 154 3.08 21.06 -5.99
CA SER A 154 3.43 22.10 -6.95
C SER A 154 3.60 23.43 -6.24
N PRO A 155 4.48 24.34 -6.71
CA PRO A 155 4.60 25.67 -6.16
C PRO A 155 3.36 26.52 -6.46
N ILE A 156 3.00 27.36 -5.50
CA ILE A 156 2.00 28.44 -5.65
C ILE A 156 2.78 29.74 -5.74
N TRP A 157 2.62 30.46 -6.82
CA TRP A 157 3.25 31.75 -7.02
C TRP A 157 2.30 32.85 -6.54
N VAL A 158 2.83 33.76 -5.75
CA VAL A 158 2.08 34.91 -5.21
C VAL A 158 2.76 36.18 -5.67
N GLU A 159 2.05 36.99 -6.43
CA GLU A 159 2.52 38.29 -6.90
C GLU A 159 1.92 39.38 -6.01
N ARG A 160 2.75 40.33 -5.64
CA ARG A 160 2.30 41.52 -4.90
C ARG A 160 1.67 42.49 -5.90
N THR A 161 0.40 42.80 -5.70
CA THR A 161 -0.34 43.83 -6.46
C THR A 161 -0.24 45.19 -5.82
#